data_2cff89a6364a938f6c9801dbbdae6a4b
#
_entry.id   2cff89a6364a938f6c9801dbbdae6a4b
#
_cell.length_a   1.000
_cell.length_b   1.000
_cell.length_c   1.000
_cell.angle_alpha   90.00
_cell.angle_beta   90.00
_cell.angle_gamma   90.00
#
_symmetry.space_group_name_H-M   'P 1'
#
loop_
_entity.id
_entity.type
_entity.pdbx_description
1 polymer ?
#
loop_
_entity_poly.entity_id
_entity_poly.type
_entity_poly.pdbx_seq_one_letter_code
_entity_poly.pdbx_strand_id
1 'polypeptide(L)'
;LQRKDLGIAVIGSGRIGTLRAVMASRHPAVKFLAVSDRDPERARKLAAQTGAQFHSADNLEVISRPEVTAVIVSTIELEHTLPIMQALELGKPVLVEKPLALDLTEADKLIAAVAKAGGDLRVGFSRRYKDRYLLAKEQIVQGRLGRITSAAARVYNSRSQAMQTLKRLPENSSVSGLTYYVDLINWLLEGNPAVEVFARGQGSVLKETGYNTNDVTWAIVTFADGAVVNFGVCYALPQHYPSLGHAARVEVIGTEGVMILDDDHTDQLMYSNVGVPHVYIPDHSVNMVFLGSGTPGDWALGEFQGPVASESRAWLDYLSTGRACVLATPQDARRALEISLAIERSLKTGAAVKLPLAD
;
A
#
# COMPACT_ATOMS: atom_id res chain seq x y z
N LEU A 1 24.06 14.12 -12.92
CA LEU A 1 24.02 13.59 -11.56
C LEU A 1 24.82 12.28 -11.51
N GLN A 2 25.87 12.23 -10.68
CA GLN A 2 26.63 11.01 -10.47
C GLN A 2 25.75 10.06 -9.60
N ARG A 3 25.40 8.89 -10.13
CA ARG A 3 24.61 7.90 -9.38
C ARG A 3 25.51 7.13 -8.43
N LYS A 4 25.06 6.93 -7.19
CA LYS A 4 25.70 6.00 -6.25
C LYS A 4 25.28 4.58 -6.59
N ASP A 5 26.22 3.65 -6.52
CA ASP A 5 25.92 2.22 -6.61
C ASP A 5 25.16 1.75 -5.37
N LEU A 6 24.18 0.88 -5.57
CA LEU A 6 23.32 0.33 -4.52
C LEU A 6 23.49 -1.18 -4.41
N GLY A 7 23.48 -1.66 -3.17
CA GLY A 7 23.24 -3.06 -2.84
C GLY A 7 21.91 -3.16 -2.11
N ILE A 8 20.99 -3.94 -2.63
CA ILE A 8 19.62 -4.05 -2.10
C ILE A 8 19.39 -5.42 -1.48
N ALA A 9 18.89 -5.44 -0.26
CA ALA A 9 18.31 -6.62 0.37
C ALA A 9 16.78 -6.59 0.23
N VAL A 10 16.16 -7.66 -0.22
CA VAL A 10 14.70 -7.82 -0.21
C VAL A 10 14.32 -8.92 0.76
N ILE A 11 13.63 -8.54 1.83
CA ILE A 11 13.21 -9.41 2.92
C ILE A 11 11.76 -9.83 2.71
N GLY A 12 11.54 -11.14 2.49
CA GLY A 12 10.26 -11.71 2.08
C GLY A 12 10.18 -11.89 0.57
N SER A 13 10.12 -13.16 0.13
CA SER A 13 10.02 -13.59 -1.28
C SER A 13 8.59 -13.96 -1.68
N GLY A 14 7.60 -13.32 -1.07
CA GLY A 14 6.19 -13.41 -1.44
C GLY A 14 5.88 -12.64 -2.73
N ARG A 15 4.58 -12.51 -3.05
CA ARG A 15 4.13 -11.83 -4.28
C ARG A 15 4.71 -10.42 -4.45
N ILE A 16 4.64 -9.59 -3.43
CA ILE A 16 5.15 -8.20 -3.52
C ILE A 16 6.68 -8.16 -3.48
N GLY A 17 7.31 -8.95 -2.59
CA GLY A 17 8.77 -9.04 -2.53
C GLY A 17 9.38 -9.50 -3.86
N THR A 18 8.73 -10.44 -4.57
CA THR A 18 9.14 -10.83 -5.92
C THR A 18 9.10 -9.65 -6.89
N LEU A 19 8.04 -8.85 -6.88
CA LEU A 19 7.95 -7.66 -7.73
C LEU A 19 9.03 -6.62 -7.37
N ARG A 20 9.25 -6.36 -6.09
CA ARG A 20 10.30 -5.46 -5.59
C ARG A 20 11.71 -5.94 -6.00
N ALA A 21 11.99 -7.23 -5.85
CA ALA A 21 13.28 -7.79 -6.26
C ALA A 21 13.51 -7.71 -7.78
N VAL A 22 12.47 -7.98 -8.58
CA VAL A 22 12.54 -7.81 -10.05
C VAL A 22 12.78 -6.34 -10.41
N MET A 23 12.13 -5.38 -9.75
CA MET A 23 12.38 -3.95 -10.02
C MET A 23 13.79 -3.54 -9.60
N ALA A 24 14.28 -4.03 -8.45
CA ALA A 24 15.64 -3.78 -8.00
C ALA A 24 16.68 -4.36 -8.97
N SER A 25 16.54 -5.61 -9.40
CA SER A 25 17.48 -6.27 -10.31
C SER A 25 17.64 -5.57 -11.68
N ARG A 26 16.62 -4.82 -12.10
CA ARG A 26 16.61 -4.10 -13.38
C ARG A 26 17.04 -2.64 -13.25
N HIS A 27 17.21 -2.14 -12.03
CA HIS A 27 17.59 -0.74 -11.83
C HIS A 27 19.09 -0.54 -12.06
N PRO A 28 19.51 0.44 -12.89
CA PRO A 28 20.91 0.60 -13.30
C PRO A 28 21.87 0.92 -12.15
N ALA A 29 21.38 1.49 -11.04
CA ALA A 29 22.21 1.76 -9.86
C ALA A 29 22.42 0.53 -8.97
N VAL A 30 21.61 -0.52 -9.09
CA VAL A 30 21.72 -1.73 -8.26
C VAL A 30 22.81 -2.63 -8.82
N LYS A 31 23.87 -2.85 -8.03
CA LYS A 31 25.03 -3.69 -8.36
C LYS A 31 25.06 -4.97 -7.55
N PHE A 32 24.35 -5.01 -6.44
CA PHE A 32 24.21 -6.18 -5.60
C PHE A 32 22.76 -6.37 -5.18
N LEU A 33 22.25 -7.56 -5.30
CA LEU A 33 20.91 -7.94 -4.85
C LEU A 33 21.02 -9.19 -3.96
N ALA A 34 20.40 -9.12 -2.79
CA ALA A 34 20.25 -10.25 -1.90
C ALA A 34 18.78 -10.42 -1.52
N VAL A 35 18.32 -11.65 -1.31
CA VAL A 35 16.93 -11.94 -1.01
C VAL A 35 16.81 -12.91 0.15
N SER A 36 15.75 -12.78 0.97
CA SER A 36 15.44 -13.75 2.02
C SER A 36 13.97 -14.15 2.02
N ASP A 37 13.72 -15.33 2.53
CA ASP A 37 12.39 -15.80 2.94
C ASP A 37 12.58 -16.93 3.94
N ARG A 38 11.72 -17.01 4.97
CA ARG A 38 11.74 -18.13 5.94
C ARG A 38 11.60 -19.52 5.27
N ASP A 39 11.03 -19.56 4.06
CA ASP A 39 11.06 -20.71 3.17
C ASP A 39 12.29 -20.59 2.25
N PRO A 40 13.37 -21.39 2.49
CA PRO A 40 14.61 -21.30 1.73
C PRO A 40 14.41 -21.56 0.23
N GLU A 41 13.40 -22.37 -0.14
CA GLU A 41 13.10 -22.62 -1.55
C GLU A 41 12.52 -21.41 -2.26
N ARG A 42 11.71 -20.59 -1.58
CA ARG A 42 11.23 -19.33 -2.13
C ARG A 42 12.38 -18.35 -2.32
N ALA A 43 13.26 -18.20 -1.33
CA ALA A 43 14.44 -17.36 -1.46
C ALA A 43 15.33 -17.81 -2.63
N ARG A 44 15.62 -19.11 -2.74
CA ARG A 44 16.41 -19.69 -3.84
C ARG A 44 15.79 -19.44 -5.22
N LYS A 45 14.47 -19.66 -5.35
CA LYS A 45 13.75 -19.43 -6.61
C LYS A 45 13.79 -17.96 -7.01
N LEU A 46 13.57 -17.06 -6.06
CA LEU A 46 13.62 -15.62 -6.32
C LEU A 46 15.03 -15.17 -6.71
N ALA A 47 16.06 -15.69 -6.03
CA ALA A 47 17.44 -15.42 -6.39
C ALA A 47 17.76 -15.86 -7.83
N ALA A 48 17.35 -17.07 -8.22
CA ALA A 48 17.54 -17.57 -9.59
C ALA A 48 16.78 -16.72 -10.62
N GLN A 49 15.56 -16.28 -10.31
CA GLN A 49 14.73 -15.45 -11.19
C GLN A 49 15.32 -14.04 -11.42
N THR A 50 15.95 -13.47 -10.40
CA THR A 50 16.40 -12.07 -10.41
C THR A 50 17.90 -11.91 -10.61
N GLY A 51 18.65 -13.01 -10.57
CA GLY A 51 20.11 -12.97 -10.60
C GLY A 51 20.72 -12.45 -9.28
N ALA A 52 20.00 -12.57 -8.15
CA ALA A 52 20.52 -12.15 -6.87
C ALA A 52 21.78 -12.94 -6.50
N GLN A 53 22.80 -12.23 -6.01
CA GLN A 53 24.11 -12.79 -5.69
C GLN A 53 24.14 -13.53 -4.36
N PHE A 54 23.14 -13.27 -3.50
CA PHE A 54 23.03 -13.92 -2.20
C PHE A 54 21.58 -14.20 -1.83
N HIS A 55 21.34 -15.31 -1.15
CA HIS A 55 20.03 -15.61 -0.56
C HIS A 55 20.19 -16.41 0.74
N SER A 56 19.26 -16.24 1.67
CA SER A 56 19.24 -16.99 2.94
C SER A 56 17.81 -17.11 3.47
N ALA A 57 17.62 -18.05 4.40
CA ALA A 57 16.41 -18.11 5.22
C ALA A 57 16.49 -17.16 6.44
N ASP A 58 17.65 -16.65 6.79
CA ASP A 58 17.88 -15.69 7.86
C ASP A 58 17.93 -14.26 7.32
N ASN A 59 17.00 -13.43 7.78
CA ASN A 59 16.91 -12.04 7.37
C ASN A 59 18.14 -11.23 7.78
N LEU A 60 18.66 -11.46 8.99
CA LEU A 60 19.82 -10.73 9.50
C LEU A 60 21.08 -11.06 8.69
N GLU A 61 21.26 -12.31 8.29
CA GLU A 61 22.37 -12.71 7.43
C GLU A 61 22.35 -11.95 6.10
N VAL A 62 21.17 -11.74 5.53
CA VAL A 62 21.01 -10.97 4.29
C VAL A 62 21.21 -9.47 4.53
N ILE A 63 20.59 -8.91 5.57
CA ILE A 63 20.66 -7.49 5.90
C ILE A 63 22.10 -7.07 6.26
N SER A 64 22.85 -7.92 6.97
CA SER A 64 24.20 -7.59 7.47
C SER A 64 25.31 -7.68 6.41
N ARG A 65 25.00 -8.18 5.21
CA ARG A 65 26.00 -8.22 4.12
C ARG A 65 26.62 -6.83 3.91
N PRO A 66 27.98 -6.76 3.79
CA PRO A 66 28.66 -5.47 3.59
C PRO A 66 28.28 -4.79 2.27
N GLU A 67 27.91 -5.59 1.25
CA GLU A 67 27.48 -5.08 -0.05
C GLU A 67 26.07 -4.46 -0.01
N VAL A 68 25.24 -4.80 1.00
CA VAL A 68 23.88 -4.26 1.15
C VAL A 68 23.94 -2.85 1.72
N THR A 69 23.40 -1.88 0.98
CA THR A 69 23.31 -0.47 1.38
C THR A 69 21.91 -0.01 1.73
N ALA A 70 20.87 -0.78 1.36
CA ALA A 70 19.47 -0.47 1.69
C ALA A 70 18.61 -1.74 1.68
N VAL A 71 17.48 -1.69 2.37
CA VAL A 71 16.62 -2.86 2.64
C VAL A 71 15.19 -2.60 2.21
N ILE A 72 14.57 -3.57 1.53
CA ILE A 72 13.13 -3.60 1.25
C ILE A 72 12.51 -4.70 2.11
N VAL A 73 11.53 -4.35 2.94
CA VAL A 73 10.80 -5.30 3.78
C VAL A 73 9.43 -5.56 3.17
N SER A 74 9.20 -6.81 2.74
CA SER A 74 7.98 -7.27 2.05
C SER A 74 7.47 -8.58 2.65
N THR A 75 7.64 -8.76 3.95
CA THR A 75 7.11 -9.87 4.74
C THR A 75 5.60 -9.74 4.95
N ILE A 76 5.00 -10.61 5.73
CA ILE A 76 3.64 -10.39 6.23
C ILE A 76 3.65 -9.27 7.28
N GLU A 77 2.51 -8.63 7.45
CA GLU A 77 2.33 -7.44 8.26
C GLU A 77 2.81 -7.59 9.72
N LEU A 78 2.66 -8.80 10.29
CA LEU A 78 3.11 -9.16 11.64
C LEU A 78 4.63 -9.26 11.80
N GLU A 79 5.36 -9.34 10.70
CA GLU A 79 6.81 -9.58 10.70
C GLU A 79 7.61 -8.38 10.16
N HIS A 80 7.02 -7.19 10.08
CA HIS A 80 7.70 -5.99 9.57
C HIS A 80 8.75 -5.44 10.55
N THR A 81 8.45 -5.41 11.84
CA THR A 81 9.21 -4.67 12.85
C THR A 81 10.64 -5.16 13.00
N LEU A 82 10.85 -6.47 13.10
CA LEU A 82 12.19 -7.02 13.36
C LEU A 82 13.20 -6.67 12.25
N PRO A 83 12.94 -6.94 10.95
CA PRO A 83 13.90 -6.59 9.90
C PRO A 83 14.07 -5.08 9.72
N ILE A 84 13.06 -4.26 10.01
CA ILE A 84 13.20 -2.79 10.04
C ILE A 84 14.21 -2.39 11.11
N MET A 85 14.05 -2.88 12.34
CA MET A 85 14.96 -2.56 13.46
C MET A 85 16.39 -3.00 13.14
N GLN A 86 16.58 -4.22 12.62
CA GLN A 86 17.89 -4.73 12.22
C GLN A 86 18.56 -3.85 11.16
N ALA A 87 17.80 -3.39 10.17
CA ALA A 87 18.33 -2.51 9.13
C ALA A 87 18.72 -1.13 9.67
N LEU A 88 17.88 -0.53 10.53
CA LEU A 88 18.14 0.77 11.17
C LEU A 88 19.36 0.74 12.09
N GLU A 89 19.55 -0.34 12.85
CA GLU A 89 20.74 -0.54 13.71
C GLU A 89 22.04 -0.60 12.89
N LEU A 90 21.96 -1.06 11.64
CA LEU A 90 23.08 -1.07 10.69
C LEU A 90 23.16 0.19 9.84
N GLY A 91 22.36 1.22 10.15
CA GLY A 91 22.34 2.50 9.42
C GLY A 91 21.82 2.40 7.98
N LYS A 92 21.06 1.38 7.64
CA LYS A 92 20.57 1.12 6.28
C LYS A 92 19.18 1.70 6.09
N PRO A 93 18.94 2.53 5.05
CA PRO A 93 17.61 2.98 4.66
C PRO A 93 16.67 1.82 4.37
N VAL A 94 15.39 2.00 4.72
CA VAL A 94 14.38 0.96 4.59
C VAL A 94 13.18 1.44 3.77
N LEU A 95 12.69 0.60 2.86
CA LEU A 95 11.34 0.66 2.31
C LEU A 95 10.55 -0.53 2.84
N VAL A 96 9.48 -0.28 3.58
CA VAL A 96 8.60 -1.35 4.08
C VAL A 96 7.25 -1.32 3.38
N GLU A 97 6.64 -2.49 3.14
CA GLU A 97 5.26 -2.60 2.66
C GLU A 97 4.27 -2.08 3.70
N LYS A 98 3.12 -1.61 3.23
CA LYS A 98 2.02 -1.20 4.10
C LYS A 98 1.31 -2.42 4.73
N PRO A 99 0.73 -2.27 5.93
CA PRO A 99 0.86 -1.15 6.85
C PRO A 99 2.24 -1.14 7.52
N LEU A 100 2.64 0.00 8.07
CA LEU A 100 3.88 0.12 8.84
C LEU A 100 3.89 -0.83 10.04
N ALA A 101 2.78 -0.88 10.76
CA ALA A 101 2.52 -1.70 11.92
C ALA A 101 1.01 -2.00 12.02
N LEU A 102 0.61 -2.84 12.97
CA LEU A 102 -0.80 -3.19 13.22
C LEU A 102 -1.43 -2.43 14.39
N ASP A 103 -0.61 -1.81 15.23
CA ASP A 103 -1.05 -0.94 16.33
C ASP A 103 -0.17 0.33 16.43
N LEU A 104 -0.65 1.31 17.19
CA LEU A 104 0.03 2.60 17.32
C LEU A 104 1.31 2.51 18.15
N THR A 105 1.34 1.65 19.14
CA THR A 105 2.52 1.46 20.02
C THR A 105 3.71 0.96 19.21
N GLU A 106 3.47 -0.01 18.34
CA GLU A 106 4.48 -0.53 17.43
C GLU A 106 4.92 0.52 16.40
N ALA A 107 3.96 1.26 15.80
CA ALA A 107 4.26 2.35 14.88
C ALA A 107 5.12 3.44 15.56
N ASP A 108 4.77 3.85 16.77
CA ASP A 108 5.50 4.87 17.54
C ASP A 108 6.91 4.38 17.93
N LYS A 109 7.06 3.10 18.27
CA LYS A 109 8.37 2.45 18.51
C LYS A 109 9.27 2.54 17.26
N LEU A 110 8.72 2.25 16.09
CA LEU A 110 9.47 2.35 14.82
C LEU A 110 9.85 3.80 14.51
N ILE A 111 8.94 4.76 14.71
CA ILE A 111 9.22 6.19 14.53
C ILE A 111 10.35 6.65 15.46
N ALA A 112 10.30 6.25 16.72
CA ALA A 112 11.35 6.56 17.69
C ALA A 112 12.70 5.93 17.30
N ALA A 113 12.70 4.69 16.80
CA ALA A 113 13.90 4.01 16.31
C ALA A 113 14.52 4.73 15.11
N VAL A 114 13.71 5.18 14.16
CA VAL A 114 14.18 5.99 13.00
C VAL A 114 14.83 7.27 13.49
N ALA A 115 14.19 8.00 14.40
CA ALA A 115 14.73 9.24 14.96
C ALA A 115 16.06 9.00 15.71
N LYS A 116 16.14 7.95 16.53
CA LYS A 116 17.35 7.58 17.28
C LYS A 116 18.51 7.19 16.36
N ALA A 117 18.23 6.46 15.28
CA ALA A 117 19.24 6.03 14.32
C ALA A 117 19.65 7.16 13.34
N GLY A 118 18.92 8.27 13.28
CA GLY A 118 19.06 9.25 12.19
C GLY A 118 18.82 8.61 10.82
N GLY A 119 18.00 7.55 10.77
CA GLY A 119 17.78 6.71 9.61
C GLY A 119 16.68 7.22 8.68
N ASP A 120 16.53 6.56 7.53
CA ASP A 120 15.44 6.80 6.59
C ASP A 120 14.56 5.56 6.46
N LEU A 121 13.28 5.70 6.77
CA LEU A 121 12.26 4.68 6.61
C LEU A 121 11.13 5.23 5.74
N ARG A 122 10.76 4.49 4.71
CA ARG A 122 9.66 4.81 3.81
C ARG A 122 8.65 3.68 3.79
N VAL A 123 7.38 4.02 3.58
CA VAL A 123 6.29 3.05 3.59
C VAL A 123 5.63 2.97 2.21
N GLY A 124 5.40 1.75 1.74
CA GLY A 124 4.93 1.42 0.40
C GLY A 124 3.44 1.68 0.17
N PHE A 125 3.02 2.93 0.22
CA PHE A 125 1.68 3.34 -0.22
C PHE A 125 1.68 3.65 -1.71
N SER A 126 1.82 2.62 -2.52
CA SER A 126 2.06 2.72 -3.97
C SER A 126 0.99 3.51 -4.74
N ARG A 127 -0.21 3.69 -4.18
CA ARG A 127 -1.26 4.48 -4.84
C ARG A 127 -0.86 5.93 -5.07
N ARG A 128 0.01 6.52 -4.25
CA ARG A 128 0.58 7.86 -4.47
C ARG A 128 1.29 7.97 -5.83
N TYR A 129 1.77 6.84 -6.39
CA TYR A 129 2.48 6.76 -7.66
C TYR A 129 1.60 6.44 -8.88
N LYS A 130 0.28 6.46 -8.75
CA LYS A 130 -0.59 6.50 -9.92
C LYS A 130 -0.61 7.92 -10.49
N ASP A 131 -0.41 8.06 -11.78
CA ASP A 131 -0.31 9.37 -12.46
C ASP A 131 -1.48 10.30 -12.11
N ARG A 132 -2.70 9.76 -12.07
CA ARG A 132 -3.90 10.54 -11.72
C ARG A 132 -3.84 11.15 -10.33
N TYR A 133 -3.23 10.48 -9.35
CA TYR A 133 -3.08 11.01 -7.99
C TYR A 133 -1.90 11.97 -7.85
N LEU A 134 -0.82 11.74 -8.61
CA LEU A 134 0.28 12.71 -8.71
C LEU A 134 -0.21 14.03 -9.33
N LEU A 135 -0.96 13.94 -10.42
CA LEU A 135 -1.58 15.12 -11.07
C LEU A 135 -2.57 15.81 -10.14
N ALA A 136 -3.36 15.06 -9.36
CA ALA A 136 -4.27 15.63 -8.39
C ALA A 136 -3.54 16.40 -7.30
N LYS A 137 -2.46 15.83 -6.73
CA LYS A 137 -1.63 16.51 -5.73
C LYS A 137 -1.05 17.82 -6.28
N GLU A 138 -0.57 17.80 -7.50
CA GLU A 138 -0.05 18.99 -8.19
C GLU A 138 -1.11 20.10 -8.27
N GLN A 139 -2.34 19.78 -8.68
CA GLN A 139 -3.42 20.78 -8.78
C GLN A 139 -3.77 21.37 -7.41
N ILE A 140 -3.75 20.56 -6.36
CA ILE A 140 -4.04 21.01 -4.98
C ILE A 140 -2.90 21.91 -4.48
N VAL A 141 -1.64 21.52 -4.67
CA VAL A 141 -0.46 22.32 -4.26
C VAL A 141 -0.41 23.66 -4.98
N GLN A 142 -0.85 23.71 -6.25
CA GLN A 142 -0.97 24.94 -7.01
C GLN A 142 -2.20 25.81 -6.59
N GLY A 143 -2.99 25.37 -5.60
CA GLY A 143 -4.14 26.10 -5.08
C GLY A 143 -5.35 26.16 -6.00
N ARG A 144 -5.40 25.36 -7.07
CA ARG A 144 -6.48 25.44 -8.10
C ARG A 144 -7.86 25.03 -7.60
N LEU A 145 -7.92 24.28 -6.50
CA LEU A 145 -9.18 23.92 -5.85
C LEU A 145 -9.56 24.90 -4.72
N GLY A 146 -8.70 25.87 -4.40
CA GLY A 146 -8.86 26.69 -3.21
C GLY A 146 -8.69 25.88 -1.92
N ARG A 147 -9.41 26.24 -0.85
CA ARG A 147 -9.42 25.46 0.39
C ARG A 147 -10.28 24.21 0.19
N ILE A 148 -9.74 23.04 0.50
CA ILE A 148 -10.50 21.79 0.41
C ILE A 148 -11.55 21.77 1.54
N THR A 149 -12.81 21.53 1.17
CA THR A 149 -13.95 21.50 2.09
C THR A 149 -14.49 20.09 2.30
N SER A 150 -14.33 19.23 1.29
CA SER A 150 -14.81 17.86 1.37
C SER A 150 -14.02 16.93 0.43
N ALA A 151 -14.03 15.64 0.76
CA ALA A 151 -13.63 14.60 -0.16
C ALA A 151 -14.46 13.32 0.04
N ALA A 152 -14.49 12.48 -0.97
CA ALA A 152 -15.04 11.13 -0.87
C ALA A 152 -14.07 10.15 -1.50
N ALA A 153 -13.86 9.00 -0.86
CA ALA A 153 -13.07 7.92 -1.39
C ALA A 153 -13.80 6.60 -1.17
N ARG A 154 -14.16 5.90 -2.24
CA ARG A 154 -14.72 4.57 -2.16
C ARG A 154 -13.83 3.56 -2.85
N VAL A 155 -13.77 2.34 -2.30
CA VAL A 155 -13.02 1.23 -2.85
C VAL A 155 -13.82 -0.06 -2.74
N TYR A 156 -13.96 -0.76 -3.84
CA TYR A 156 -14.73 -1.99 -3.93
C TYR A 156 -13.84 -3.13 -4.39
N ASN A 157 -13.96 -4.27 -3.71
CA ASN A 157 -13.23 -5.49 -3.98
C ASN A 157 -14.20 -6.62 -4.29
N SER A 158 -13.80 -7.52 -5.19
CA SER A 158 -14.55 -8.77 -5.39
C SER A 158 -14.43 -9.68 -4.17
N ARG A 159 -15.43 -10.56 -3.99
CA ARG A 159 -15.37 -11.61 -2.95
C ARG A 159 -14.13 -12.48 -3.09
N SER A 160 -13.69 -12.76 -4.32
CA SER A 160 -12.49 -13.56 -4.57
C SER A 160 -11.26 -12.93 -3.95
N GLN A 161 -11.08 -11.62 -4.11
CA GLN A 161 -9.98 -10.89 -3.50
C GLN A 161 -10.09 -10.83 -1.98
N ALA A 162 -11.29 -10.57 -1.45
CA ALA A 162 -11.56 -10.58 -0.01
C ALA A 162 -11.22 -11.92 0.62
N MET A 163 -11.68 -13.03 0.02
CA MET A 163 -11.43 -14.39 0.48
C MET A 163 -9.95 -14.75 0.51
N GLN A 164 -9.15 -14.28 -0.46
CA GLN A 164 -7.69 -14.49 -0.43
C GLN A 164 -7.03 -13.80 0.77
N THR A 165 -7.50 -12.59 1.11
CA THR A 165 -7.02 -11.87 2.29
C THR A 165 -7.44 -12.56 3.58
N LEU A 166 -8.71 -12.92 3.70
CA LEU A 166 -9.30 -13.56 4.89
C LEU A 166 -8.76 -14.97 5.15
N LYS A 167 -8.40 -15.72 4.11
CA LYS A 167 -7.71 -17.02 4.27
C LYS A 167 -6.34 -16.86 4.94
N ARG A 168 -5.64 -15.78 4.66
CA ARG A 168 -4.32 -15.48 5.23
C ARG A 168 -4.42 -14.86 6.63
N LEU A 169 -5.39 -13.97 6.81
CA LEU A 169 -5.65 -13.22 8.04
C LEU A 169 -7.15 -13.26 8.35
N PRO A 170 -7.65 -14.33 9.03
CA PRO A 170 -9.09 -14.53 9.24
C PRO A 170 -9.77 -13.40 10.04
N GLU A 171 -9.04 -12.76 10.94
CA GLU A 171 -9.53 -11.64 11.77
C GLU A 171 -9.43 -10.28 11.06
N ASN A 172 -9.02 -10.26 9.80
CA ASN A 172 -8.82 -9.00 9.09
C ASN A 172 -10.16 -8.30 8.83
N SER A 173 -10.17 -7.00 9.10
CA SER A 173 -11.31 -6.13 8.82
C SER A 173 -11.32 -5.67 7.36
N SER A 174 -12.52 -5.43 6.81
CA SER A 174 -12.67 -4.78 5.50
C SER A 174 -12.02 -3.39 5.47
N VAL A 175 -11.85 -2.74 6.62
CA VAL A 175 -11.15 -1.44 6.78
C VAL A 175 -9.71 -1.48 6.26
N SER A 176 -9.05 -2.65 6.32
CA SER A 176 -7.69 -2.80 5.75
C SER A 176 -7.61 -2.48 4.26
N GLY A 177 -8.71 -2.60 3.52
CA GLY A 177 -8.83 -2.17 2.12
C GLY A 177 -8.85 -0.65 1.94
N LEU A 178 -9.27 0.09 2.96
CA LEU A 178 -9.29 1.57 2.94
C LEU A 178 -7.90 2.19 3.16
N THR A 179 -6.98 1.49 3.80
CA THR A 179 -5.67 2.03 4.23
C THR A 179 -4.96 2.82 3.14
N TYR A 180 -4.97 2.36 1.88
CA TYR A 180 -4.37 3.09 0.76
C TYR A 180 -5.04 4.44 0.49
N TYR A 181 -6.35 4.50 0.66
CA TYR A 181 -7.15 5.70 0.36
C TYR A 181 -7.18 6.64 1.54
N VAL A 182 -7.08 6.12 2.76
CA VAL A 182 -6.85 6.93 3.97
C VAL A 182 -5.50 7.65 3.88
N ASP A 183 -4.42 6.93 3.54
CA ASP A 183 -3.13 7.55 3.27
C ASP A 183 -3.21 8.58 2.14
N LEU A 184 -3.85 8.22 1.02
CA LEU A 184 -3.98 9.10 -0.13
C LEU A 184 -4.68 10.42 0.22
N ILE A 185 -5.81 10.37 0.93
CA ILE A 185 -6.55 11.56 1.37
C ILE A 185 -5.71 12.38 2.35
N ASN A 186 -5.06 11.75 3.34
CA ASN A 186 -4.16 12.46 4.26
C ASN A 186 -3.02 13.17 3.52
N TRP A 187 -2.48 12.55 2.47
CA TRP A 187 -1.45 13.15 1.63
C TRP A 187 -1.99 14.31 0.78
N LEU A 188 -3.21 14.19 0.24
CA LEU A 188 -3.86 15.29 -0.50
C LEU A 188 -4.21 16.47 0.41
N LEU A 189 -4.64 16.20 1.65
CA LEU A 189 -4.98 17.20 2.68
C LEU A 189 -3.80 17.46 3.65
N GLU A 190 -2.57 17.35 3.18
CA GLU A 190 -1.37 17.51 4.00
C GLU A 190 -1.38 18.75 4.88
N GLY A 191 -1.01 18.58 6.15
CA GLY A 191 -1.05 19.68 7.16
C GLY A 191 -2.38 19.82 7.90
N ASN A 192 -3.42 19.09 7.50
CA ASN A 192 -4.73 19.12 8.12
C ASN A 192 -5.02 17.77 8.82
N PRO A 193 -4.92 17.65 10.16
CA PRO A 193 -5.13 16.39 10.85
C PRO A 193 -6.61 16.04 10.99
N ALA A 194 -6.93 14.75 10.96
CA ALA A 194 -8.26 14.25 11.31
C ALA A 194 -8.52 14.42 12.83
N VAL A 195 -9.75 14.78 13.23
CA VAL A 195 -10.12 15.05 14.62
C VAL A 195 -11.29 14.21 15.13
N GLU A 196 -12.08 13.63 14.23
CA GLU A 196 -13.21 12.76 14.60
C GLU A 196 -13.53 11.77 13.50
N VAL A 197 -13.95 10.57 13.88
CA VAL A 197 -14.39 9.51 12.98
C VAL A 197 -15.72 8.93 13.45
N PHE A 198 -16.67 8.74 12.52
CA PHE A 198 -17.90 7.99 12.76
C PHE A 198 -18.11 6.98 11.63
N ALA A 199 -18.37 5.72 11.99
CA ALA A 199 -18.50 4.64 11.01
C ALA A 199 -19.68 3.72 11.27
N ARG A 200 -20.21 3.14 10.18
CA ARG A 200 -21.20 2.07 10.17
C ARG A 200 -20.82 1.01 9.16
N GLY A 201 -21.11 -0.22 9.49
CA GLY A 201 -20.86 -1.37 8.63
C GLY A 201 -22.01 -2.34 8.63
N GLN A 202 -22.10 -3.13 7.58
CA GLN A 202 -23.07 -4.21 7.41
C GLN A 202 -22.33 -5.44 6.89
N GLY A 203 -22.66 -6.62 7.43
CA GLY A 203 -22.09 -7.90 6.99
C GLY A 203 -23.17 -8.96 6.87
N SER A 204 -23.19 -9.63 5.74
CA SER A 204 -24.05 -10.79 5.44
C SER A 204 -23.26 -11.84 4.68
N VAL A 205 -22.84 -11.54 3.46
CA VAL A 205 -22.22 -12.48 2.52
C VAL A 205 -20.92 -13.10 3.07
N LEU A 206 -20.04 -12.29 3.67
CA LEU A 206 -18.79 -12.79 4.24
C LEU A 206 -19.04 -13.58 5.53
N LYS A 207 -20.05 -13.17 6.34
CA LYS A 207 -20.45 -13.92 7.53
C LYS A 207 -21.03 -15.30 7.18
N GLU A 208 -21.80 -15.40 6.12
CA GLU A 208 -22.32 -16.68 5.60
C GLU A 208 -21.18 -17.62 5.16
N THR A 209 -20.02 -17.09 4.79
CA THR A 209 -18.82 -17.86 4.46
C THR A 209 -17.91 -18.14 5.66
N GLY A 210 -18.35 -17.80 6.88
CA GLY A 210 -17.65 -18.09 8.14
C GLY A 210 -16.64 -17.02 8.61
N TYR A 211 -16.59 -15.85 7.97
CA TYR A 211 -15.71 -14.77 8.37
C TYR A 211 -16.46 -13.64 9.08
N ASN A 212 -16.05 -13.32 10.30
CA ASN A 212 -16.68 -12.27 11.10
C ASN A 212 -16.21 -10.87 10.71
N THR A 213 -16.47 -10.47 9.46
CA THR A 213 -16.14 -9.13 8.95
C THR A 213 -17.34 -8.51 8.22
N ASN A 214 -17.31 -7.19 8.06
CA ASN A 214 -18.35 -6.49 7.32
C ASN A 214 -18.12 -6.61 5.81
N ASP A 215 -19.21 -6.78 5.06
CA ASP A 215 -19.23 -6.71 3.60
C ASP A 215 -18.96 -5.29 3.14
N VAL A 216 -19.56 -4.32 3.85
CA VAL A 216 -19.52 -2.90 3.55
C VAL A 216 -19.24 -2.11 4.82
N THR A 217 -18.37 -1.11 4.71
CA THR A 217 -18.13 -0.12 5.76
C THR A 217 -18.14 1.28 5.16
N TRP A 218 -18.85 2.20 5.80
CA TRP A 218 -18.85 3.62 5.51
C TRP A 218 -18.40 4.40 6.73
N ALA A 219 -17.51 5.39 6.52
CA ALA A 219 -17.01 6.24 7.59
C ALA A 219 -17.02 7.70 7.16
N ILE A 220 -17.35 8.59 8.09
CA ILE A 220 -17.19 10.04 7.97
C ILE A 220 -16.05 10.44 8.89
N VAL A 221 -15.08 11.17 8.33
CA VAL A 221 -13.92 11.70 9.04
C VAL A 221 -13.95 13.22 8.95
N THR A 222 -13.92 13.88 10.10
CA THR A 222 -13.81 15.35 10.20
C THR A 222 -12.36 15.73 10.43
N PHE A 223 -11.89 16.75 9.71
CA PHE A 223 -10.55 17.31 9.81
C PHE A 223 -10.56 18.62 10.60
N ALA A 224 -9.39 19.06 11.07
CA ALA A 224 -9.26 20.17 12.01
C ALA A 224 -9.75 21.52 11.46
N ASP A 225 -9.68 21.74 10.15
CA ASP A 225 -10.19 22.94 9.47
C ASP A 225 -11.70 22.87 9.16
N GLY A 226 -12.37 21.79 9.57
CA GLY A 226 -13.78 21.51 9.31
C GLY A 226 -14.07 20.77 8.01
N ALA A 227 -13.08 20.39 7.23
CA ALA A 227 -13.28 19.54 6.05
C ALA A 227 -13.85 18.17 6.44
N VAL A 228 -14.80 17.66 5.66
CA VAL A 228 -15.47 16.38 5.91
C VAL A 228 -15.16 15.41 4.78
N VAL A 229 -14.66 14.24 5.16
CA VAL A 229 -14.30 13.17 4.22
C VAL A 229 -15.16 11.94 4.45
N ASN A 230 -15.72 11.40 3.37
CA ASN A 230 -16.43 10.13 3.37
C ASN A 230 -15.52 9.02 2.82
N PHE A 231 -15.35 7.94 3.59
CA PHE A 231 -14.68 6.72 3.16
C PHE A 231 -15.66 5.57 3.03
N GLY A 232 -15.58 4.83 1.93
CA GLY A 232 -16.40 3.65 1.71
C GLY A 232 -15.58 2.45 1.25
N VAL A 233 -15.82 1.28 1.82
CA VAL A 233 -15.26 0.01 1.34
C VAL A 233 -16.32 -1.05 1.18
N CYS A 234 -16.24 -1.81 0.09
CA CYS A 234 -17.03 -3.04 -0.11
C CYS A 234 -16.09 -4.20 -0.43
N TYR A 235 -16.26 -5.31 0.30
CA TYR A 235 -15.53 -6.58 0.09
C TYR A 235 -16.39 -7.66 -0.56
N ALA A 236 -17.64 -7.33 -0.91
CA ALA A 236 -18.65 -8.32 -1.31
C ALA A 236 -19.16 -8.17 -2.74
N LEU A 237 -18.43 -7.45 -3.61
CA LEU A 237 -18.78 -7.49 -5.05
C LEU A 237 -18.80 -8.93 -5.55
N PRO A 238 -19.61 -9.23 -6.59
CA PRO A 238 -19.66 -10.56 -7.17
C PRO A 238 -18.29 -11.16 -7.43
N GLN A 239 -18.17 -12.49 -7.29
CA GLN A 239 -16.91 -13.21 -7.39
C GLN A 239 -16.16 -12.93 -8.69
N HIS A 240 -16.87 -12.83 -9.79
CA HIS A 240 -16.36 -12.60 -11.14
C HIS A 240 -16.53 -11.14 -11.61
N TYR A 241 -16.59 -10.21 -10.68
CA TYR A 241 -16.62 -8.80 -11.05
C TYR A 241 -15.39 -8.47 -11.91
N PRO A 242 -15.55 -7.76 -13.04
CA PRO A 242 -14.51 -7.66 -14.07
C PRO A 242 -13.29 -6.80 -13.70
N SER A 243 -13.27 -6.19 -12.52
CA SER A 243 -12.08 -5.50 -12.02
C SER A 243 -11.04 -6.51 -11.51
N LEU A 244 -9.82 -6.44 -12.03
CA LEU A 244 -8.70 -7.27 -11.60
C LEU A 244 -8.03 -6.78 -10.29
N GLY A 245 -8.55 -5.70 -9.71
CA GLY A 245 -8.05 -5.13 -8.48
C GLY A 245 -9.13 -4.34 -7.77
N HIS A 246 -8.74 -3.24 -7.12
CA HIS A 246 -9.69 -2.35 -6.48
C HIS A 246 -10.43 -1.50 -7.53
N ALA A 247 -11.74 -1.53 -7.53
CA ALA A 247 -12.56 -0.53 -8.19
C ALA A 247 -12.69 0.67 -7.25
N ALA A 248 -12.11 1.81 -7.60
CA ALA A 248 -12.03 2.95 -6.70
C ALA A 248 -12.39 4.27 -7.38
N ARG A 249 -12.99 5.17 -6.62
CA ARG A 249 -13.29 6.53 -7.03
C ARG A 249 -12.97 7.48 -5.88
N VAL A 250 -12.30 8.58 -6.22
CA VAL A 250 -11.96 9.64 -5.29
C VAL A 250 -12.48 10.97 -5.83
N GLU A 251 -13.17 11.72 -5.00
CA GLU A 251 -13.67 13.06 -5.32
C GLU A 251 -13.09 14.03 -4.29
N VAL A 252 -12.63 15.20 -4.74
CA VAL A 252 -12.09 16.26 -3.89
C VAL A 252 -12.80 17.55 -4.25
N ILE A 253 -13.40 18.21 -3.27
CA ILE A 253 -14.17 19.42 -3.43
C ILE A 253 -13.49 20.55 -2.64
N GLY A 254 -13.20 21.63 -3.32
CA GLY A 254 -12.68 22.85 -2.72
C GLY A 254 -13.57 24.06 -3.00
N THR A 255 -13.19 25.19 -2.44
CA THR A 255 -13.96 26.44 -2.60
C THR A 255 -13.94 26.97 -4.03
N GLU A 256 -12.95 26.61 -4.82
CA GLU A 256 -12.73 27.11 -6.19
C GLU A 256 -12.89 26.01 -7.26
N GLY A 257 -13.08 24.75 -6.86
CA GLY A 257 -13.18 23.68 -7.84
C GLY A 257 -13.47 22.32 -7.27
N VAL A 258 -13.72 21.38 -8.17
CA VAL A 258 -13.94 19.97 -7.89
C VAL A 258 -13.04 19.12 -8.78
N MET A 259 -12.55 18.00 -8.25
CA MET A 259 -11.80 17.01 -8.98
C MET A 259 -12.40 15.63 -8.78
N ILE A 260 -12.59 14.89 -9.87
CA ILE A 260 -13.08 13.51 -9.86
C ILE A 260 -11.99 12.62 -10.43
N LEU A 261 -11.57 11.64 -9.62
CA LEU A 261 -10.53 10.67 -9.95
C LEU A 261 -11.19 9.29 -10.02
N ASP A 262 -11.56 8.91 -11.23
CA ASP A 262 -12.20 7.62 -11.48
C ASP A 262 -11.12 6.55 -11.75
N ASP A 263 -11.00 5.60 -10.82
CA ASP A 263 -10.10 4.46 -10.89
C ASP A 263 -10.90 3.14 -11.01
N ASP A 264 -12.23 3.23 -11.15
CA ASP A 264 -13.14 2.12 -11.40
C ASP A 264 -13.06 1.64 -12.84
N HIS A 265 -13.09 2.60 -13.74
CA HIS A 265 -13.02 2.38 -15.16
C HIS A 265 -11.60 2.60 -15.62
N THR A 266 -11.22 1.82 -16.56
CA THR A 266 -9.95 1.98 -17.26
C THR A 266 -10.26 2.43 -18.66
N ASP A 267 -9.27 2.99 -19.30
CA ASP A 267 -9.36 3.32 -20.72
C ASP A 267 -9.42 2.07 -21.61
N GLN A 268 -9.35 0.89 -20.99
CA GLN A 268 -9.26 -0.39 -21.69
C GLN A 268 -10.23 -1.43 -21.13
N LEU A 269 -11.25 -1.74 -21.93
CA LEU A 269 -12.10 -2.90 -21.75
C LEU A 269 -11.70 -3.96 -22.79
N MET A 270 -11.38 -5.16 -22.34
CA MET A 270 -11.12 -6.29 -23.21
C MET A 270 -12.23 -7.34 -23.08
N TYR A 271 -12.76 -7.79 -24.21
CA TYR A 271 -13.57 -8.99 -24.33
C TYR A 271 -12.79 -10.03 -25.13
N SER A 272 -12.73 -11.26 -24.63
CA SER A 272 -12.03 -12.36 -25.29
C SER A 272 -12.79 -13.69 -25.11
N ASN A 273 -13.04 -14.40 -26.20
CA ASN A 273 -13.62 -15.74 -26.15
C ASN A 273 -12.65 -16.78 -25.58
N VAL A 274 -11.34 -16.53 -25.64
CA VAL A 274 -10.30 -17.37 -25.02
C VAL A 274 -10.30 -17.21 -23.51
N GLY A 275 -10.81 -16.08 -23.02
CA GLY A 275 -10.82 -15.72 -21.61
C GLY A 275 -9.48 -15.13 -21.12
N VAL A 276 -9.55 -14.43 -20.02
CA VAL A 276 -8.41 -13.88 -19.30
C VAL A 276 -8.34 -14.58 -17.94
N PRO A 277 -7.18 -15.13 -17.53
CA PRO A 277 -7.04 -15.77 -16.23
C PRO A 277 -7.44 -14.84 -15.09
N HIS A 278 -8.29 -15.33 -14.19
CA HIS A 278 -8.72 -14.55 -13.03
C HIS A 278 -7.66 -14.58 -11.94
N VAL A 279 -7.18 -13.40 -11.51
CA VAL A 279 -6.04 -13.27 -10.59
C VAL A 279 -6.26 -13.94 -9.23
N TYR A 280 -7.51 -14.01 -8.76
CA TYR A 280 -7.84 -14.51 -7.43
C TYR A 280 -8.59 -15.84 -7.41
N ILE A 281 -8.92 -16.40 -8.57
CA ILE A 281 -9.63 -17.69 -8.68
C ILE A 281 -8.75 -18.60 -9.54
N PRO A 282 -8.08 -19.60 -8.94
CA PRO A 282 -7.31 -20.58 -9.70
C PRO A 282 -8.16 -21.29 -10.75
N ASP A 283 -7.54 -21.60 -11.89
CA ASP A 283 -8.15 -22.36 -12.99
C ASP A 283 -9.46 -21.76 -13.56
N HIS A 284 -9.67 -20.48 -13.34
CA HIS A 284 -10.82 -19.74 -13.88
C HIS A 284 -10.39 -18.60 -14.77
N SER A 285 -11.16 -18.37 -15.84
CA SER A 285 -11.01 -17.24 -16.73
C SER A 285 -12.31 -16.46 -16.87
N VAL A 286 -12.20 -15.18 -17.15
CA VAL A 286 -13.33 -14.28 -17.44
C VAL A 286 -13.24 -13.78 -18.86
N ASN A 287 -14.39 -13.61 -19.51
CA ASN A 287 -14.43 -13.15 -20.90
C ASN A 287 -14.35 -11.63 -21.04
N MET A 288 -14.62 -10.88 -19.97
CA MET A 288 -14.61 -9.43 -19.94
C MET A 288 -13.81 -8.93 -18.74
N VAL A 289 -12.85 -8.05 -18.98
CA VAL A 289 -12.01 -7.44 -17.94
C VAL A 289 -11.74 -5.96 -18.23
N PHE A 290 -11.62 -5.19 -17.16
CA PHE A 290 -11.04 -3.86 -17.16
C PHE A 290 -9.54 -3.98 -16.93
N LEU A 291 -8.74 -3.69 -17.96
CA LEU A 291 -7.28 -3.76 -17.86
C LEU A 291 -6.74 -2.54 -17.12
N GLY A 292 -5.73 -2.77 -16.27
CA GLY A 292 -5.04 -1.70 -15.53
C GLY A 292 -5.81 -1.11 -14.35
N SER A 293 -7.06 -1.54 -14.06
CA SER A 293 -7.84 -0.99 -12.95
C SER A 293 -7.32 -1.47 -11.59
N GLY A 294 -7.02 -0.53 -10.70
CA GLY A 294 -6.79 -0.79 -9.28
C GLY A 294 -5.70 -1.78 -8.91
N THR A 295 -4.96 -2.33 -9.88
CA THR A 295 -3.90 -3.30 -9.66
C THR A 295 -2.64 -2.64 -9.07
N PRO A 296 -1.77 -3.40 -8.39
CA PRO A 296 -0.42 -2.93 -8.05
C PRO A 296 0.44 -2.68 -9.31
N GLY A 297 0.01 -3.19 -10.45
CA GLY A 297 0.62 -3.09 -11.78
C GLY A 297 0.32 -4.33 -12.61
N ASP A 298 0.75 -4.31 -13.86
CA ASP A 298 0.60 -5.38 -14.82
C ASP A 298 1.90 -5.66 -15.58
N TRP A 299 2.02 -6.87 -16.12
CA TRP A 299 3.12 -7.24 -17.00
C TRP A 299 2.80 -6.84 -18.45
N ALA A 300 3.67 -6.03 -19.04
CA ALA A 300 3.58 -5.63 -20.44
C ALA A 300 4.92 -5.84 -21.12
N LEU A 301 4.95 -6.67 -22.18
CA LEU A 301 6.15 -6.95 -22.99
C LEU A 301 7.36 -7.38 -22.13
N GLY A 302 7.11 -8.20 -21.10
CA GLY A 302 8.15 -8.69 -20.20
C GLY A 302 8.58 -7.72 -19.10
N GLU A 303 7.96 -6.54 -18.99
CA GLU A 303 8.21 -5.57 -17.93
C GLU A 303 7.01 -5.39 -17.01
N PHE A 304 7.26 -5.26 -15.71
CA PHE A 304 6.24 -4.90 -14.74
C PHE A 304 6.05 -3.39 -14.73
N GLN A 305 4.84 -2.94 -15.02
CA GLN A 305 4.44 -1.53 -15.08
C GLN A 305 3.42 -1.21 -13.99
N GLY A 306 3.25 0.05 -13.65
CA GLY A 306 2.24 0.52 -12.71
C GLY A 306 2.81 1.05 -11.39
N PRO A 307 1.95 1.33 -10.40
CA PRO A 307 2.30 2.12 -9.23
C PRO A 307 3.42 1.50 -8.36
N VAL A 308 3.46 0.18 -8.18
CA VAL A 308 4.53 -0.48 -7.41
C VAL A 308 5.88 -0.37 -8.15
N ALA A 309 5.87 -0.47 -9.48
CA ALA A 309 7.09 -0.28 -10.27
C ALA A 309 7.60 1.16 -10.19
N SER A 310 6.69 2.14 -10.33
CA SER A 310 7.01 3.57 -10.23
C SER A 310 7.53 3.94 -8.85
N GLU A 311 6.90 3.44 -7.78
CA GLU A 311 7.33 3.62 -6.40
C GLU A 311 8.73 3.02 -6.16
N SER A 312 8.96 1.78 -6.60
CA SER A 312 10.26 1.13 -6.46
C SER A 312 11.37 1.91 -7.15
N ARG A 313 11.14 2.35 -8.40
CA ARG A 313 12.09 3.17 -9.14
C ARG A 313 12.35 4.51 -8.43
N ALA A 314 11.30 5.18 -7.97
CA ALA A 314 11.44 6.47 -7.28
C ALA A 314 12.26 6.35 -6.00
N TRP A 315 12.11 5.27 -5.23
CA TRP A 315 12.93 5.03 -4.04
C TRP A 315 14.40 4.74 -4.39
N LEU A 316 14.64 3.90 -5.39
CA LEU A 316 16.00 3.58 -5.85
C LEU A 316 16.69 4.82 -6.46
N ASP A 317 15.97 5.64 -7.22
CA ASP A 317 16.48 6.93 -7.72
C ASP A 317 16.76 7.90 -6.57
N TYR A 318 15.89 7.98 -5.56
CA TYR A 318 16.11 8.79 -4.36
C TYR A 318 17.41 8.38 -3.65
N LEU A 319 17.63 7.09 -3.41
CA LEU A 319 18.84 6.59 -2.75
C LEU A 319 20.10 6.84 -3.58
N SER A 320 20.02 6.67 -4.90
CA SER A 320 21.19 6.73 -5.78
C SER A 320 21.56 8.15 -6.21
N THR A 321 20.59 9.07 -6.27
CA THR A 321 20.79 10.43 -6.82
C THR A 321 20.45 11.56 -5.86
N GLY A 322 19.74 11.29 -4.75
CA GLY A 322 19.17 12.30 -3.85
C GLY A 322 17.91 12.98 -4.41
N ARG A 323 17.36 12.53 -5.54
CA ARG A 323 16.12 13.10 -6.09
C ARG A 323 14.96 12.87 -5.12
N ALA A 324 14.25 13.94 -4.76
CA ALA A 324 13.09 13.85 -3.88
C ALA A 324 12.01 12.88 -4.41
N CYS A 325 11.36 12.18 -3.53
CA CYS A 325 10.27 11.25 -3.83
C CYS A 325 9.05 11.54 -2.94
N VAL A 326 7.88 11.09 -3.36
CA VAL A 326 6.59 11.26 -2.63
C VAL A 326 6.23 10.03 -1.78
N LEU A 327 7.22 9.19 -1.48
CA LEU A 327 7.04 8.03 -0.59
C LEU A 327 6.56 8.46 0.80
N ALA A 328 5.64 7.71 1.34
CA ALA A 328 5.10 7.98 2.66
C ALA A 328 6.18 7.87 3.74
N THR A 329 6.16 8.80 4.68
CA THR A 329 6.97 8.77 5.90
C THR A 329 6.35 7.82 6.92
N PRO A 330 7.08 7.39 7.96
CA PRO A 330 6.48 6.65 9.07
C PRO A 330 5.35 7.42 9.76
N GLN A 331 5.45 8.75 9.85
CA GLN A 331 4.41 9.60 10.41
C GLN A 331 3.15 9.63 9.54
N ASP A 332 3.27 9.62 8.21
CA ASP A 332 2.13 9.48 7.30
C ASP A 332 1.43 8.14 7.53
N ALA A 333 2.21 7.07 7.61
CA ALA A 333 1.69 5.72 7.82
C ALA A 333 0.99 5.57 9.18
N ARG A 334 1.57 6.17 10.24
CA ARG A 334 0.95 6.21 11.56
C ARG A 334 -0.40 6.92 11.55
N ARG A 335 -0.49 8.09 10.88
CA ARG A 335 -1.77 8.81 10.73
C ARG A 335 -2.82 7.98 9.99
N ALA A 336 -2.44 7.30 8.92
CA ALA A 336 -3.34 6.41 8.19
C ALA A 336 -3.80 5.21 9.04
N LEU A 337 -2.90 4.64 9.82
CA LEU A 337 -3.21 3.57 10.77
C LEU A 337 -4.18 4.05 11.85
N GLU A 338 -3.94 5.21 12.45
CA GLU A 338 -4.78 5.78 13.53
C GLU A 338 -6.22 6.01 13.06
N ILE A 339 -6.43 6.58 11.88
CA ILE A 339 -7.78 6.75 11.30
C ILE A 339 -8.43 5.38 11.06
N SER A 340 -7.69 4.40 10.54
CA SER A 340 -8.19 3.05 10.30
C SER A 340 -8.64 2.38 11.61
N LEU A 341 -7.85 2.48 12.68
CA LEU A 341 -8.20 1.98 14.01
C LEU A 341 -9.40 2.71 14.63
N ALA A 342 -9.50 4.04 14.40
CA ALA A 342 -10.66 4.81 14.84
C ALA A 342 -11.95 4.40 14.09
N ILE A 343 -11.87 4.08 12.79
CA ILE A 343 -12.99 3.51 12.03
C ILE A 343 -13.44 2.19 12.68
N GLU A 344 -12.51 1.30 12.99
CA GLU A 344 -12.82 0.02 13.64
C GLU A 344 -13.40 0.20 15.05
N ARG A 345 -12.86 1.13 15.85
CA ARG A 345 -13.40 1.48 17.16
C ARG A 345 -14.83 2.00 17.05
N SER A 346 -15.10 2.88 16.07
CA SER A 346 -16.44 3.40 15.81
C SER A 346 -17.44 2.31 15.37
N LEU A 347 -17.00 1.37 14.52
CA LEU A 347 -17.82 0.21 14.14
C LEU A 347 -18.21 -0.66 15.35
N LYS A 348 -17.27 -0.89 16.27
CA LYS A 348 -17.48 -1.70 17.48
C LYS A 348 -18.37 -1.01 18.50
N THR A 349 -18.18 0.29 18.72
CA THR A 349 -18.90 1.06 19.77
C THR A 349 -20.22 1.63 19.27
N GLY A 350 -20.37 1.81 17.97
CA GLY A 350 -21.51 2.51 17.39
C GLY A 350 -21.51 4.02 17.64
N ALA A 351 -20.41 4.60 18.12
CA ALA A 351 -20.28 6.02 18.48
C ALA A 351 -19.18 6.71 17.66
N ALA A 352 -19.20 8.04 17.66
CA ALA A 352 -18.10 8.83 17.15
C ALA A 352 -16.85 8.67 18.03
N VAL A 353 -15.69 8.65 17.39
CA VAL A 353 -14.38 8.48 18.02
C VAL A 353 -13.55 9.73 17.77
N LYS A 354 -13.07 10.36 18.83
CA LYS A 354 -12.16 11.51 18.74
C LYS A 354 -10.74 11.07 18.42
N LEU A 355 -10.01 11.94 17.73
CA LEU A 355 -8.60 11.82 17.42
C LEU A 355 -7.81 12.98 18.05
N PRO A 356 -6.54 12.75 18.46
CA PRO A 356 -5.84 11.47 18.46
C PRO A 356 -6.51 10.42 19.35
N LEU A 357 -6.31 9.13 19.02
CA LEU A 357 -6.80 8.04 19.84
C LEU A 357 -6.13 8.10 21.22
N ALA A 358 -6.94 8.15 22.27
CA ALA A 358 -6.45 7.87 23.63
C ALA A 358 -6.10 6.38 23.73
N ASP A 359 -5.02 6.08 24.43
CA ASP A 359 -4.52 4.73 24.74
C ASP A 359 -5.58 3.84 25.40
#